data_b31d270ffd91e42b7dbb4c2aea9c77d9
#
_entry.id   b31d270ffd91e42b7dbb4c2aea9c77d9
#
_cell.length_a   1.000
_cell.length_b   1.000
_cell.length_c   1.000
_cell.angle_alpha   90.00
_cell.angle_beta   90.00
_cell.angle_gamma   90.00
#
_symmetry.space_group_name_H-M   'P 1'
#
loop_
_entity.id
_entity.type
_entity.pdbx_description
1 polymer ?
#
loop_
_entity_poly.entity_id
_entity_poly.type
_entity_poly.pdbx_seq_one_letter_code
_entity_poly.pdbx_strand_id
1 'polypeptide(L)'
;MMKRNKLFWGLLIFCAINFAAHLCFYGSLPDVVPTHWGVDGQANGWGPKSTVLIMAALPALMLILMAALPRIDPKHQNYEKFKGVWNASLTALTIFMSAMSWFSELSVFGLIPEGSSLVGILVCGGCGVLFIFLGNYMPRIKQNYMFGCKTPWALNNEHNWNRTQRMGGIVFVVMGAALIVISLLATILGDVATMILLLAAVFGGSAWIYLYSYLVYIGKMK
;
A
#
# COMPACT_ATOMS: atom_id res chain seq x y z
N MET A 1 -25.54 -12.09 -6.99
CA MET A 1 -25.98 -11.71 -5.64
C MET A 1 -24.84 -12.02 -4.69
N MET A 2 -24.06 -11.03 -4.22
CA MET A 2 -23.02 -11.25 -3.21
C MET A 2 -23.70 -11.68 -1.91
N LYS A 3 -23.64 -12.99 -1.58
CA LYS A 3 -23.91 -13.45 -0.20
C LYS A 3 -23.14 -12.52 0.75
N ARG A 4 -23.78 -12.07 1.84
CA ARG A 4 -23.20 -11.23 2.92
C ARG A 4 -21.71 -11.59 3.09
N ASN A 5 -20.82 -10.74 2.59
CA ASN A 5 -19.38 -11.00 2.71
C ASN A 5 -19.00 -10.68 4.16
N LYS A 6 -18.98 -11.71 5.01
CA LYS A 6 -18.65 -11.59 6.44
C LYS A 6 -17.33 -10.84 6.65
N LEU A 7 -16.36 -11.06 5.76
CA LEU A 7 -15.09 -10.36 5.81
C LEU A 7 -15.25 -8.85 5.61
N PHE A 8 -16.01 -8.41 4.60
CA PHE A 8 -16.26 -6.98 4.37
C PHE A 8 -16.86 -6.30 5.60
N TRP A 9 -17.88 -6.89 6.19
CA TRP A 9 -18.52 -6.32 7.38
C TRP A 9 -17.59 -6.35 8.59
N GLY A 10 -16.79 -7.41 8.76
CA GLY A 10 -15.78 -7.49 9.81
C GLY A 10 -14.71 -6.38 9.67
N LEU A 11 -14.22 -6.15 8.46
CA LEU A 11 -13.26 -5.06 8.17
C LEU A 11 -13.90 -3.67 8.34
N LEU A 12 -15.17 -3.50 7.98
CA LEU A 12 -15.89 -2.24 8.18
C LEU A 12 -16.09 -1.94 9.66
N ILE A 13 -16.44 -2.94 10.47
CA ILE A 13 -16.51 -2.82 11.93
C ILE A 13 -15.13 -2.47 12.50
N PHE A 14 -14.07 -3.12 12.03
CA PHE A 14 -12.70 -2.79 12.42
C PHE A 14 -12.36 -1.33 12.11
N CYS A 15 -12.69 -0.83 10.92
CA CYS A 15 -12.50 0.58 10.56
C CYS A 15 -13.34 1.52 11.46
N ALA A 16 -14.56 1.14 11.80
CA ALA A 16 -15.41 1.94 12.69
C ALA A 16 -14.82 2.01 14.11
N ILE A 17 -14.29 0.90 14.62
CA ILE A 17 -13.59 0.86 15.93
C ILE A 17 -12.33 1.72 15.86
N ASN A 18 -11.54 1.61 14.78
CA ASN A 18 -10.36 2.45 14.56
C ASN A 18 -10.73 3.94 14.58
N PHE A 19 -11.76 4.34 13.84
CA PHE A 19 -12.23 5.72 13.82
C PHE A 19 -12.73 6.21 15.20
N ALA A 20 -13.47 5.38 15.91
CA ALA A 20 -13.94 5.68 17.28
C ALA A 20 -12.75 5.88 18.23
N ALA A 21 -11.69 5.07 18.10
CA ALA A 21 -10.47 5.24 18.89
C ALA A 21 -9.81 6.61 18.65
N HIS A 22 -9.69 7.07 17.39
CA HIS A 22 -9.22 8.43 17.09
C HIS A 22 -10.09 9.52 17.73
N LEU A 23 -11.42 9.34 17.75
CA LEU A 23 -12.32 10.28 18.44
C LEU A 23 -12.06 10.37 19.94
N CYS A 24 -11.70 9.26 20.59
CA CYS A 24 -11.37 9.27 22.03
C CYS A 24 -10.15 10.14 22.36
N PHE A 25 -9.18 10.21 21.46
CA PHE A 25 -7.96 11.00 21.65
C PHE A 25 -8.07 12.42 21.06
N TYR A 26 -9.07 12.71 20.22
CA TYR A 26 -9.21 13.95 19.49
C TYR A 26 -9.20 15.20 20.39
N GLY A 27 -9.85 15.13 21.56
CA GLY A 27 -9.91 16.23 22.52
C GLY A 27 -8.57 16.58 23.16
N SER A 28 -7.62 15.62 23.19
CA SER A 28 -6.28 15.82 23.76
C SER A 28 -5.25 16.32 22.74
N LEU A 29 -5.64 16.45 21.46
CA LEU A 29 -4.75 16.93 20.41
C LEU A 29 -4.68 18.45 20.40
N PRO A 30 -3.50 19.06 20.12
CA PRO A 30 -3.36 20.47 19.84
C PRO A 30 -4.12 20.84 18.56
N ASP A 31 -4.42 22.14 18.36
CA ASP A 31 -5.17 22.60 17.19
C ASP A 31 -4.44 22.37 15.85
N VAL A 32 -3.11 22.28 15.90
CA VAL A 32 -2.23 22.00 14.77
C VAL A 32 -1.44 20.72 15.04
N VAL A 33 -1.46 19.79 14.12
CA VAL A 33 -0.78 18.48 14.22
C VAL A 33 0.17 18.27 13.04
N PRO A 34 1.24 17.48 13.19
CA PRO A 34 2.10 17.11 12.07
C PRO A 34 1.34 16.18 11.10
N THR A 35 1.48 16.45 9.80
CA THR A 35 0.80 15.71 8.72
C THR A 35 1.74 15.15 7.67
N HIS A 36 3.01 15.58 7.67
CA HIS A 36 4.05 15.10 6.78
C HIS A 36 5.41 15.14 7.46
N TRP A 37 6.25 14.14 7.17
CA TRP A 37 7.62 14.01 7.70
C TRP A 37 8.61 13.88 6.55
N GLY A 38 9.76 14.51 6.71
CA GLY A 38 10.90 14.34 5.82
C GLY A 38 11.57 12.98 5.99
N VAL A 39 12.53 12.71 5.12
CA VAL A 39 13.35 11.48 5.20
C VAL A 39 14.23 11.46 6.45
N ASP A 40 14.52 12.65 6.99
CA ASP A 40 15.23 12.90 8.26
C ASP A 40 14.38 12.61 9.51
N GLY A 41 13.11 12.22 9.33
CA GLY A 41 12.17 11.99 10.42
C GLY A 41 11.63 13.27 11.09
N GLN A 42 11.96 14.45 10.57
CA GLN A 42 11.43 15.73 11.04
C GLN A 42 10.05 15.99 10.43
N ALA A 43 9.12 16.49 11.26
CA ALA A 43 7.85 16.98 10.74
C ALA A 43 8.08 18.27 9.93
N ASN A 44 7.73 18.26 8.67
CA ASN A 44 7.88 19.39 7.75
C ASN A 44 6.56 19.80 7.05
N GLY A 45 5.44 19.20 7.46
CA GLY A 45 4.09 19.58 7.08
C GLY A 45 3.15 19.53 8.27
N TRP A 46 2.30 20.53 8.40
CA TRP A 46 1.40 20.71 9.54
C TRP A 46 -0.01 21.03 9.05
N GLY A 47 -1.00 20.62 9.79
CA GLY A 47 -2.41 20.86 9.45
C GLY A 47 -3.30 20.93 10.68
N PRO A 48 -4.57 21.35 10.50
CA PRO A 48 -5.52 21.39 11.60
C PRO A 48 -5.76 19.96 12.15
N LYS A 49 -6.06 19.84 13.44
CA LYS A 49 -6.32 18.52 14.07
C LYS A 49 -7.44 17.70 13.41
N SER A 50 -8.36 18.37 12.69
CA SER A 50 -9.39 17.67 11.90
C SER A 50 -8.82 16.75 10.82
N THR A 51 -7.57 16.98 10.38
CA THR A 51 -6.85 16.09 9.44
C THR A 51 -6.73 14.66 9.98
N VAL A 52 -6.58 14.51 11.29
CA VAL A 52 -6.53 13.18 11.95
C VAL A 52 -7.80 12.38 11.68
N LEU A 53 -8.99 13.01 11.77
CA LEU A 53 -10.26 12.34 11.49
C LEU A 53 -10.41 11.98 10.00
N ILE A 54 -9.87 12.83 9.11
CA ILE A 54 -9.83 12.53 7.67
C ILE A 54 -8.96 11.28 7.44
N MET A 55 -7.76 11.23 8.03
CA MET A 55 -6.88 10.06 7.92
C MET A 55 -7.50 8.80 8.52
N ALA A 56 -8.20 8.92 9.66
CA ALA A 56 -8.91 7.82 10.30
C ALA A 56 -10.07 7.26 9.46
N ALA A 57 -10.68 8.09 8.61
CA ALA A 57 -11.78 7.66 7.71
C ALA A 57 -11.27 6.98 6.43
N LEU A 58 -10.02 7.25 5.99
CA LEU A 58 -9.47 6.73 4.74
C LEU A 58 -9.50 5.20 4.63
N PRO A 59 -9.19 4.39 5.68
CA PRO A 59 -9.26 2.94 5.59
C PRO A 59 -10.66 2.43 5.22
N ALA A 60 -11.72 3.02 5.81
CA ALA A 60 -13.10 2.67 5.50
C ALA A 60 -13.48 3.08 4.06
N LEU A 61 -13.10 4.28 3.65
CA LEU A 61 -13.33 4.76 2.28
C LEU A 61 -12.64 3.85 1.26
N MET A 62 -11.36 3.53 1.47
CA MET A 62 -10.60 2.63 0.62
C MET A 62 -11.23 1.25 0.54
N LEU A 63 -11.65 0.68 1.69
CA LEU A 63 -12.34 -0.60 1.75
C LEU A 63 -13.64 -0.61 0.93
N ILE A 64 -14.46 0.44 1.05
CA ILE A 64 -15.72 0.59 0.29
C ILE A 64 -15.44 0.70 -1.21
N LEU A 65 -14.50 1.56 -1.60
CA LEU A 65 -14.10 1.74 -2.99
C LEU A 65 -13.59 0.44 -3.60
N MET A 66 -12.66 -0.25 -2.93
CA MET A 66 -12.14 -1.54 -3.40
C MET A 66 -13.25 -2.60 -3.47
N ALA A 67 -14.17 -2.67 -2.52
CA ALA A 67 -15.28 -3.61 -2.59
C ALA A 67 -16.26 -3.35 -3.75
N ALA A 68 -16.26 -2.13 -4.29
CA ALA A 68 -17.05 -1.77 -5.48
C ALA A 68 -16.34 -2.17 -6.80
N LEU A 69 -15.01 -2.18 -6.84
CA LEU A 69 -14.23 -2.43 -8.07
C LEU A 69 -14.65 -3.70 -8.83
N PRO A 70 -14.86 -4.87 -8.19
CA PRO A 70 -15.29 -6.07 -8.92
C PRO A 70 -16.65 -5.94 -9.61
N ARG A 71 -17.50 -4.97 -9.20
CA ARG A 71 -18.83 -4.77 -9.80
C ARG A 71 -18.78 -3.95 -11.07
N ILE A 72 -17.81 -3.05 -11.17
CA ILE A 72 -17.64 -2.12 -12.31
C ILE A 72 -16.61 -2.64 -13.32
N ASP A 73 -15.84 -3.67 -12.96
CA ASP A 73 -14.83 -4.26 -13.86
C ASP A 73 -15.51 -5.07 -14.97
N PRO A 74 -15.23 -4.80 -16.26
CA PRO A 74 -15.72 -5.60 -17.37
C PRO A 74 -15.41 -7.09 -17.25
N LYS A 75 -14.31 -7.46 -16.56
CA LYS A 75 -13.89 -8.84 -16.27
C LYS A 75 -14.28 -9.30 -14.86
N HIS A 76 -15.38 -8.81 -14.33
CA HIS A 76 -15.86 -9.11 -12.97
C HIS A 76 -15.90 -10.60 -12.63
N GLN A 77 -16.20 -11.49 -13.60
CA GLN A 77 -16.25 -12.94 -13.39
C GLN A 77 -14.89 -13.52 -12.97
N ASN A 78 -13.78 -12.89 -13.34
CA ASN A 78 -12.46 -13.37 -12.98
C ASN A 78 -12.13 -13.21 -11.49
N TYR A 79 -12.79 -12.29 -10.78
CA TYR A 79 -12.56 -12.09 -9.33
C TYR A 79 -12.91 -13.31 -8.49
N GLU A 80 -13.87 -14.13 -8.91
CA GLU A 80 -14.17 -15.40 -8.22
C GLU A 80 -12.99 -16.40 -8.33
N LYS A 81 -12.21 -16.36 -9.42
CA LYS A 81 -11.06 -17.25 -9.64
C LYS A 81 -9.86 -16.91 -8.71
N PHE A 82 -9.78 -15.68 -8.20
CA PHE A 82 -8.73 -15.25 -7.26
C PHE A 82 -9.29 -14.56 -6.00
N LYS A 83 -10.50 -14.92 -5.60
CA LYS A 83 -11.22 -14.35 -4.45
C LYS A 83 -10.41 -14.38 -3.16
N GLY A 84 -9.66 -15.46 -2.90
CA GLY A 84 -8.79 -15.56 -1.73
C GLY A 84 -7.70 -14.47 -1.74
N VAL A 85 -7.08 -14.22 -2.89
CA VAL A 85 -6.08 -13.17 -3.06
C VAL A 85 -6.70 -11.79 -2.88
N TRP A 86 -7.87 -11.56 -3.49
CA TRP A 86 -8.62 -10.32 -3.35
C TRP A 86 -8.93 -10.00 -1.89
N ASN A 87 -9.46 -10.97 -1.16
CA ASN A 87 -9.79 -10.84 0.25
C ASN A 87 -8.55 -10.58 1.11
N ALA A 88 -7.45 -11.31 0.86
CA ALA A 88 -6.18 -11.11 1.56
C ALA A 88 -5.62 -9.69 1.31
N SER A 89 -5.69 -9.21 0.07
CA SER A 89 -5.25 -7.85 -0.30
C SER A 89 -6.12 -6.77 0.36
N LEU A 90 -7.45 -6.95 0.37
CA LEU A 90 -8.36 -6.05 1.10
C LEU A 90 -8.00 -5.97 2.57
N THR A 91 -7.79 -7.13 3.21
CA THR A 91 -7.44 -7.19 4.64
C THR A 91 -6.11 -6.49 4.91
N ALA A 92 -5.06 -6.83 4.16
CA ALA A 92 -3.74 -6.26 4.35
C ALA A 92 -3.72 -4.74 4.15
N LEU A 93 -4.37 -4.24 3.10
CA LEU A 93 -4.48 -2.81 2.84
C LEU A 93 -5.28 -2.08 3.92
N THR A 94 -6.39 -2.66 4.38
CA THR A 94 -7.21 -2.05 5.44
C THR A 94 -6.42 -1.94 6.75
N ILE A 95 -5.73 -3.01 7.15
CA ILE A 95 -4.90 -3.01 8.37
C ILE A 95 -3.75 -2.00 8.22
N PHE A 96 -3.05 -2.01 7.08
CA PHE A 96 -1.95 -1.09 6.81
C PHE A 96 -2.40 0.37 6.88
N MET A 97 -3.47 0.73 6.18
CA MET A 97 -4.02 2.09 6.19
C MET A 97 -4.49 2.52 7.58
N SER A 98 -5.09 1.60 8.35
CA SER A 98 -5.49 1.88 9.73
C SER A 98 -4.28 2.10 10.63
N ALA A 99 -3.21 1.34 10.48
CA ALA A 99 -1.97 1.58 11.23
C ALA A 99 -1.34 2.93 10.86
N MET A 100 -1.30 3.27 9.57
CA MET A 100 -0.74 4.54 9.10
C MET A 100 -1.57 5.76 9.54
N SER A 101 -2.87 5.60 9.79
CA SER A 101 -3.73 6.73 10.22
C SER A 101 -3.33 7.31 11.59
N TRP A 102 -2.61 6.55 12.42
CA TRP A 102 -2.19 6.95 13.78
C TRP A 102 -0.92 7.81 13.85
N PHE A 103 -0.24 8.05 12.73
CA PHE A 103 1.07 8.68 12.75
C PHE A 103 1.08 10.07 13.41
N SER A 104 0.07 10.91 13.17
CA SER A 104 -0.04 12.24 13.77
C SER A 104 -0.17 12.16 15.29
N GLU A 105 -1.04 11.29 15.80
CA GLU A 105 -1.23 11.11 17.25
C GLU A 105 0.01 10.53 17.92
N LEU A 106 0.62 9.49 17.32
CA LEU A 106 1.83 8.88 17.85
C LEU A 106 2.97 9.91 17.96
N SER A 107 3.07 10.83 16.99
CA SER A 107 4.03 11.94 17.03
C SER A 107 3.68 12.96 18.11
N VAL A 108 2.42 13.41 18.18
CA VAL A 108 1.96 14.38 19.18
C VAL A 108 2.15 13.84 20.61
N PHE A 109 1.89 12.57 20.85
CA PHE A 109 2.07 11.93 22.17
C PHE A 109 3.53 11.51 22.46
N GLY A 110 4.49 11.85 21.58
CA GLY A 110 5.92 11.59 21.79
C GLY A 110 6.32 10.12 21.65
N LEU A 111 5.42 9.25 21.14
CA LEU A 111 5.73 7.84 20.88
C LEU A 111 6.60 7.66 19.63
N ILE A 112 6.59 8.64 18.73
CA ILE A 112 7.52 8.78 17.61
C ILE A 112 8.31 10.07 17.86
N PRO A 113 9.56 9.99 18.36
CA PRO A 113 10.38 11.17 18.58
C PRO A 113 10.72 11.89 17.28
N GLU A 114 10.70 13.22 17.30
CA GLU A 114 11.11 14.04 16.16
C GLU A 114 12.57 13.78 15.76
N GLY A 115 12.82 13.76 14.44
CA GLY A 115 14.15 13.50 13.90
C GLY A 115 14.63 12.06 14.08
N SER A 116 13.76 11.15 14.50
CA SER A 116 14.12 9.74 14.65
C SER A 116 13.94 8.98 13.33
N SER A 117 14.82 8.01 13.10
CA SER A 117 14.68 7.05 11.97
C SER A 117 13.41 6.20 12.05
N LEU A 118 12.69 6.22 13.17
CA LEU A 118 11.46 5.42 13.37
C LEU A 118 10.39 5.75 12.33
N VAL A 119 10.24 7.02 11.93
CA VAL A 119 9.28 7.41 10.88
C VAL A 119 9.58 6.64 9.59
N GLY A 120 10.83 6.72 9.11
CA GLY A 120 11.27 6.03 7.90
C GLY A 120 11.12 4.51 8.01
N ILE A 121 11.50 3.93 9.17
CA ILE A 121 11.40 2.48 9.42
C ILE A 121 9.93 2.03 9.41
N LEU A 122 9.05 2.74 10.08
CA LEU A 122 7.64 2.37 10.17
C LEU A 122 6.92 2.54 8.82
N VAL A 123 7.15 3.66 8.11
CA VAL A 123 6.50 3.93 6.83
C VAL A 123 7.11 3.08 5.72
N CYS A 124 8.42 3.19 5.47
CA CYS A 124 9.07 2.46 4.37
C CYS A 124 9.15 0.96 4.68
N GLY A 125 9.44 0.58 5.93
CA GLY A 125 9.42 -0.82 6.37
C GLY A 125 8.02 -1.42 6.29
N GLY A 126 6.99 -0.70 6.74
CA GLY A 126 5.59 -1.11 6.61
C GLY A 126 5.15 -1.27 5.15
N CYS A 127 5.49 -0.31 4.28
CA CYS A 127 5.30 -0.44 2.84
C CYS A 127 6.04 -1.66 2.27
N GLY A 128 7.29 -1.89 2.73
CA GLY A 128 8.09 -3.04 2.32
C GLY A 128 7.42 -4.37 2.66
N VAL A 129 6.92 -4.51 3.89
CA VAL A 129 6.16 -5.70 4.32
C VAL A 129 4.91 -5.88 3.47
N LEU A 130 4.16 -4.80 3.21
CA LEU A 130 2.97 -4.84 2.35
C LEU A 130 3.33 -5.26 0.91
N PHE A 131 4.43 -4.76 0.35
CA PHE A 131 4.89 -5.13 -0.99
C PHE A 131 5.30 -6.60 -1.07
N ILE A 132 6.04 -7.12 -0.08
CA ILE A 132 6.38 -8.54 0.00
C ILE A 132 5.10 -9.39 0.07
N PHE A 133 4.15 -8.98 0.92
CA PHE A 133 2.88 -9.68 1.05
C PHE A 133 2.12 -9.71 -0.28
N LEU A 134 1.86 -8.55 -0.89
CA LEU A 134 1.14 -8.45 -2.15
C LEU A 134 1.88 -9.19 -3.30
N GLY A 135 3.21 -9.06 -3.37
CA GLY A 135 4.05 -9.70 -4.36
C GLY A 135 3.89 -11.22 -4.39
N ASN A 136 3.80 -11.85 -3.22
CA ASN A 136 3.58 -13.30 -3.11
C ASN A 136 2.21 -13.76 -3.66
N TYR A 137 1.23 -12.86 -3.69
CA TYR A 137 -0.11 -13.18 -4.21
C TYR A 137 -0.30 -12.80 -5.69
N MET A 138 0.52 -11.88 -6.23
CA MET A 138 0.38 -11.37 -7.60
C MET A 138 0.29 -12.45 -8.68
N PRO A 139 1.08 -13.55 -8.67
CA PRO A 139 0.99 -14.58 -9.72
C PRO A 139 -0.37 -15.25 -9.84
N ARG A 140 -1.22 -15.14 -8.81
CA ARG A 140 -2.56 -15.75 -8.78
C ARG A 140 -3.66 -14.81 -9.29
N ILE A 141 -3.35 -13.53 -9.54
CA ILE A 141 -4.32 -12.52 -10.00
C ILE A 141 -4.68 -12.82 -11.45
N LYS A 142 -5.97 -13.06 -11.71
CA LYS A 142 -6.48 -13.27 -13.07
C LYS A 142 -6.73 -11.94 -13.76
N GLN A 143 -6.71 -11.95 -15.09
CA GLN A 143 -6.83 -10.75 -15.90
C GLN A 143 -8.09 -9.94 -15.55
N ASN A 144 -7.88 -8.67 -15.22
CA ASN A 144 -8.90 -7.70 -14.83
C ASN A 144 -8.38 -6.27 -15.12
N TYR A 145 -9.25 -5.25 -15.01
CA TYR A 145 -8.89 -3.87 -15.31
C TYR A 145 -8.54 -3.03 -14.07
N MET A 146 -8.79 -3.54 -12.85
CA MET A 146 -8.72 -2.71 -11.64
C MET A 146 -7.54 -3.07 -10.72
N PHE A 147 -7.04 -4.32 -10.72
CA PHE A 147 -6.09 -4.82 -9.75
C PHE A 147 -4.93 -5.61 -10.37
N GLY A 148 -3.69 -5.33 -9.96
CA GLY A 148 -2.47 -5.97 -10.45
C GLY A 148 -1.65 -5.08 -11.39
N CYS A 149 -0.61 -5.64 -12.02
CA CYS A 149 0.24 -4.95 -12.99
C CYS A 149 -0.49 -4.84 -14.34
N LYS A 150 -1.04 -3.64 -14.60
CA LYS A 150 -1.88 -3.34 -15.76
C LYS A 150 -1.08 -2.58 -16.83
N THR A 151 -0.37 -3.32 -17.66
CA THR A 151 0.25 -2.75 -18.87
C THR A 151 -0.69 -2.91 -20.06
N PRO A 152 -0.60 -2.08 -21.12
CA PRO A 152 -1.43 -2.23 -22.30
C PRO A 152 -1.34 -3.63 -22.91
N TRP A 153 -0.15 -4.21 -22.94
CA TRP A 153 0.10 -5.55 -23.49
C TRP A 153 -0.50 -6.67 -22.63
N ALA A 154 -0.40 -6.55 -21.30
CA ALA A 154 -0.96 -7.51 -20.38
C ALA A 154 -2.51 -7.48 -20.39
N LEU A 155 -3.11 -6.29 -20.50
CA LEU A 155 -4.56 -6.14 -20.60
C LEU A 155 -5.14 -6.75 -21.88
N ASN A 156 -4.37 -6.73 -22.97
CA ASN A 156 -4.80 -7.26 -24.28
C ASN A 156 -4.58 -8.77 -24.46
N ASN A 157 -3.70 -9.39 -23.66
CA ASN A 157 -3.31 -10.80 -23.84
C ASN A 157 -3.17 -11.52 -22.51
N GLU A 158 -3.91 -12.62 -22.31
CA GLU A 158 -3.89 -13.37 -21.03
C GLU A 158 -2.55 -14.06 -20.77
N HIS A 159 -1.84 -14.52 -21.80
CA HIS A 159 -0.49 -15.08 -21.64
C HIS A 159 0.47 -14.00 -21.13
N ASN A 160 0.44 -12.80 -21.73
CA ASN A 160 1.25 -11.66 -21.27
C ASN A 160 0.86 -11.26 -19.84
N TRP A 161 -0.46 -11.22 -19.53
CA TRP A 161 -0.93 -10.96 -18.18
C TRP A 161 -0.29 -11.89 -17.15
N ASN A 162 -0.42 -13.20 -17.37
CA ASN A 162 0.09 -14.20 -16.42
C ASN A 162 1.59 -14.06 -16.19
N ARG A 163 2.36 -13.76 -17.24
CA ARG A 163 3.81 -13.52 -17.15
C ARG A 163 4.13 -12.22 -16.43
N THR A 164 3.44 -11.14 -16.77
CA THR A 164 3.60 -9.83 -16.14
C THR A 164 3.26 -9.88 -14.64
N GLN A 165 2.20 -10.59 -14.24
CA GLN A 165 1.88 -10.76 -12.82
C GLN A 165 2.94 -11.58 -12.07
N ARG A 166 3.51 -12.62 -12.68
CA ARG A 166 4.61 -13.39 -12.08
C ARG A 166 5.86 -12.53 -11.88
N MET A 167 6.28 -11.80 -12.91
CA MET A 167 7.42 -10.89 -12.81
C MET A 167 7.13 -9.77 -11.81
N GLY A 168 5.94 -9.19 -11.87
CA GLY A 168 5.48 -8.19 -10.90
C GLY A 168 5.57 -8.69 -9.46
N GLY A 169 5.18 -9.93 -9.21
CA GLY A 169 5.30 -10.56 -7.90
C GLY A 169 6.75 -10.61 -7.40
N ILE A 170 7.68 -11.04 -8.24
CA ILE A 170 9.12 -11.06 -7.90
C ILE A 170 9.62 -9.65 -7.62
N VAL A 171 9.31 -8.70 -8.51
CA VAL A 171 9.75 -7.31 -8.37
C VAL A 171 9.19 -6.69 -7.09
N PHE A 172 7.92 -6.92 -6.76
CA PHE A 172 7.31 -6.40 -5.51
C PHE A 172 8.00 -6.96 -4.27
N VAL A 173 8.35 -8.26 -4.27
CA VAL A 173 9.10 -8.86 -3.14
C VAL A 173 10.49 -8.23 -3.02
N VAL A 174 11.21 -8.07 -4.14
CA VAL A 174 12.55 -7.46 -4.15
C VAL A 174 12.47 -5.99 -3.73
N MET A 175 11.51 -5.23 -4.28
CA MET A 175 11.27 -3.84 -3.87
C MET A 175 10.95 -3.73 -2.38
N GLY A 176 10.05 -4.59 -1.89
CA GLY A 176 9.70 -4.60 -0.48
C GLY A 176 10.88 -4.91 0.44
N ALA A 177 11.71 -5.88 0.08
CA ALA A 177 12.95 -6.17 0.80
C ALA A 177 13.93 -5.00 0.75
N ALA A 178 14.08 -4.36 -0.42
CA ALA A 178 14.91 -3.16 -0.57
C ALA A 178 14.42 -2.01 0.30
N LEU A 179 13.11 -1.72 0.33
CA LEU A 179 12.53 -0.67 1.18
C LEU A 179 12.82 -0.92 2.67
N ILE A 180 12.69 -2.17 3.14
CA ILE A 180 13.02 -2.52 4.53
C ILE A 180 14.52 -2.30 4.80
N VAL A 181 15.40 -2.82 3.95
CA VAL A 181 16.85 -2.71 4.16
C VAL A 181 17.30 -1.24 4.13
N ILE A 182 16.83 -0.47 3.14
CA ILE A 182 17.19 0.95 3.01
C ILE A 182 16.69 1.73 4.22
N SER A 183 15.47 1.49 4.70
CA SER A 183 14.94 2.18 5.89
C SER A 183 15.73 1.87 7.17
N LEU A 184 16.20 0.64 7.34
CA LEU A 184 17.04 0.25 8.47
C LEU A 184 18.46 0.85 8.40
N LEU A 185 18.97 1.08 7.19
CA LEU A 185 20.29 1.67 6.96
C LEU A 185 20.26 3.19 6.80
N ALA A 186 19.09 3.83 6.91
CA ALA A 186 18.91 5.26 6.64
C ALA A 186 19.87 6.15 7.44
N THR A 187 20.12 5.84 8.72
CA THR A 187 21.05 6.58 9.57
C THR A 187 22.51 6.50 9.11
N ILE A 188 22.90 5.43 8.42
CA ILE A 188 24.23 5.22 7.88
C ILE A 188 24.36 5.87 6.49
N LEU A 189 23.32 5.75 5.68
CA LEU A 189 23.30 6.24 4.29
C LEU A 189 23.17 7.77 4.22
N GLY A 190 22.53 8.38 5.21
CA GLY A 190 22.11 9.78 5.18
C GLY A 190 20.89 10.02 4.28
N ASP A 191 20.25 11.17 4.45
CA ASP A 191 18.90 11.45 3.90
C ASP A 191 18.85 11.43 2.38
N VAL A 192 19.82 12.06 1.71
CA VAL A 192 19.85 12.17 0.23
C VAL A 192 20.03 10.80 -0.41
N ALA A 193 20.99 10.00 0.09
CA ALA A 193 21.23 8.66 -0.44
C ALA A 193 20.02 7.74 -0.19
N THR A 194 19.44 7.81 0.99
CA THR A 194 18.22 7.06 1.35
C THR A 194 17.08 7.39 0.39
N MET A 195 16.80 8.67 0.15
CA MET A 195 15.75 9.11 -0.78
C MET A 195 16.00 8.60 -2.20
N ILE A 196 17.23 8.76 -2.70
CA ILE A 196 17.60 8.30 -4.06
C ILE A 196 17.40 6.79 -4.17
N LEU A 197 17.84 6.00 -3.19
CA LEU A 197 17.72 4.54 -3.23
C LEU A 197 16.27 4.08 -3.14
N LEU A 198 15.43 4.72 -2.29
CA LEU A 198 13.99 4.42 -2.22
C LEU A 198 13.30 4.70 -3.56
N LEU A 199 13.56 5.86 -4.16
CA LEU A 199 13.00 6.22 -5.46
C LEU A 199 13.50 5.29 -6.57
N ALA A 200 14.81 4.96 -6.58
CA ALA A 200 15.38 4.04 -7.54
C ALA A 200 14.77 2.63 -7.44
N ALA A 201 14.54 2.13 -6.22
CA ALA A 201 13.88 0.84 -6.01
C ALA A 201 12.45 0.83 -6.58
N VAL A 202 11.65 1.85 -6.27
CA VAL A 202 10.24 1.92 -6.69
C VAL A 202 10.11 2.18 -8.20
N PHE A 203 10.78 3.21 -8.71
CA PHE A 203 10.69 3.56 -10.14
C PHE A 203 11.40 2.55 -11.03
N GLY A 204 12.58 2.06 -10.63
CA GLY A 204 13.32 1.03 -11.36
C GLY A 204 12.54 -0.29 -11.44
N GLY A 205 11.97 -0.73 -10.32
CA GLY A 205 11.12 -1.92 -10.30
C GLY A 205 9.87 -1.77 -11.17
N SER A 206 9.21 -0.61 -11.09
CA SER A 206 8.03 -0.32 -11.91
C SER A 206 8.35 -0.26 -13.40
N ALA A 207 9.45 0.41 -13.76
CA ALA A 207 9.94 0.48 -15.14
C ALA A 207 10.29 -0.91 -15.68
N TRP A 208 10.93 -1.75 -14.85
CA TRP A 208 11.24 -3.13 -15.24
C TRP A 208 9.99 -3.95 -15.52
N ILE A 209 8.95 -3.88 -14.69
CA ILE A 209 7.68 -4.59 -14.94
C ILE A 209 7.09 -4.16 -16.29
N TYR A 210 7.11 -2.85 -16.57
CA TYR A 210 6.57 -2.30 -17.80
C TYR A 210 7.36 -2.78 -19.03
N LEU A 211 8.70 -2.67 -18.97
CA LEU A 211 9.61 -3.15 -20.00
C LEU A 211 9.47 -4.66 -20.22
N TYR A 212 9.43 -5.46 -19.14
CA TYR A 212 9.26 -6.89 -19.21
C TYR A 212 7.97 -7.28 -19.97
N SER A 213 6.85 -6.62 -19.63
CA SER A 213 5.58 -6.86 -20.32
C SER A 213 5.66 -6.56 -21.82
N TYR A 214 6.38 -5.50 -22.21
CA TYR A 214 6.65 -5.19 -23.61
C TYR A 214 7.52 -6.26 -24.29
N LEU A 215 8.60 -6.71 -23.62
CA LEU A 215 9.49 -7.75 -24.16
C LEU A 215 8.78 -9.09 -24.36
N VAL A 216 7.83 -9.44 -23.46
CA VAL A 216 6.95 -10.60 -23.64
C VAL A 216 6.05 -10.41 -24.87
N TYR A 217 5.50 -9.20 -25.05
CA TYR A 217 4.63 -8.89 -26.19
C TYR A 217 5.33 -9.04 -27.54
N ILE A 218 6.57 -8.58 -27.64
CA ILE A 218 7.36 -8.71 -28.89
C ILE A 218 8.11 -10.05 -29.03
N GLY A 219 7.84 -11.02 -28.14
CA GLY A 219 8.40 -12.38 -28.22
C GLY A 219 9.88 -12.51 -27.84
N LYS A 220 10.51 -11.45 -27.30
CA LYS A 220 11.91 -11.49 -26.85
C LYS A 220 12.10 -12.15 -25.48
N MET A 221 11.02 -12.36 -24.71
CA MET A 221 11.01 -13.09 -23.44
C MET A 221 9.99 -14.23 -23.55
N LYS A 222 10.46 -15.48 -23.30
CA LYS A 222 9.62 -16.70 -23.33
C LYS A 222 9.09 -17.03 -21.93
#